data_48abcfd3e74aa24709ef54aea82d349b
#
_entry.id   48abcfd3e74aa24709ef54aea82d349b
#
_cell.length_a   1.000
_cell.length_b   1.000
_cell.length_c   1.000
_cell.angle_alpha   90.00
_cell.angle_beta   90.00
_cell.angle_gamma   90.00
#
_symmetry.space_group_name_H-M   'P 1'
#
loop_
_entity.id
_entity.type
_entity.pdbx_description
1 polymer ?
#
loop_
_entity_poly.entity_id
_entity_poly.type
_entity_poly.pdbx_seq_one_letter_code
_entity_poly.pdbx_strand_id
1 'polypeptide(L)'
;YEIYQCDWSSDVCSSDLAEPTPPVDPNEVRITVNGHEVVSTKGELVIAAAQKAGDYIPRFCYHERMKPVGMCRMCLVDIDTGRGPMLQPSCMVPVAPGMVVDTQSPAARRAQEGIIELLLANHPLDCPVCDKGGECPLQDQAFSHGPGESRYVEEKRHYEKPIPISDLVY
;
A
#
# COMPACT_ATOMS: atom_id res chain seq x y z
N TYR A 1 -9.48 -65.52 7.42
CA TYR A 1 -9.80 -64.23 8.09
C TYR A 1 -8.88 -64.11 9.31
N GLU A 2 -7.77 -63.41 9.18
CA GLU A 2 -6.92 -63.04 10.31
C GLU A 2 -7.43 -61.75 10.93
N ILE A 3 -7.87 -61.86 12.17
CA ILE A 3 -8.31 -60.73 12.99
C ILE A 3 -7.06 -60.11 13.60
N TYR A 4 -6.66 -58.92 13.14
CA TYR A 4 -5.61 -58.15 13.79
C TYR A 4 -6.15 -57.64 15.14
N GLN A 5 -5.60 -58.18 16.23
CA GLN A 5 -5.79 -57.65 17.57
C GLN A 5 -4.91 -56.42 17.73
N CYS A 6 -5.52 -55.22 17.83
CA CYS A 6 -4.83 -54.03 18.27
C CYS A 6 -4.59 -54.09 19.77
N ASP A 7 -3.34 -54.16 20.19
CA ASP A 7 -2.91 -54.03 21.56
C ASP A 7 -3.02 -52.59 22.04
N TRP A 8 -3.80 -52.35 23.08
CA TRP A 8 -4.16 -51.03 23.60
C TRP A 8 -3.15 -50.47 24.61
N SER A 9 -1.92 -50.96 24.65
CA SER A 9 -0.92 -50.59 25.67
C SER A 9 0.37 -49.96 25.17
N SER A 10 0.36 -49.26 24.06
CA SER A 10 1.52 -48.43 23.68
C SER A 10 1.08 -47.19 23.00
N ASP A 11 1.30 -46.06 23.68
CA ASP A 11 1.19 -44.68 23.22
C ASP A 11 2.17 -44.37 22.07
N VAL A 12 1.98 -44.91 20.88
CA VAL A 12 2.69 -44.49 19.66
C VAL A 12 1.76 -44.60 18.46
N CYS A 13 0.80 -43.71 18.39
CA CYS A 13 0.20 -43.30 17.14
C CYS A 13 0.54 -41.84 16.86
N SER A 14 1.82 -41.52 16.95
CA SER A 14 2.35 -40.31 16.29
C SER A 14 2.64 -40.69 14.86
N SER A 15 1.60 -40.74 14.03
CA SER A 15 1.80 -40.62 12.59
C SER A 15 2.17 -39.20 12.32
N ASP A 16 3.44 -38.86 12.44
CA ASP A 16 4.06 -37.71 11.77
C ASP A 16 3.94 -37.91 10.26
N LEU A 17 2.71 -37.91 9.78
CA LEU A 17 2.44 -37.60 8.38
C LEU A 17 2.70 -36.09 8.25
N ALA A 18 3.99 -35.75 8.08
CA ALA A 18 4.34 -34.47 7.50
C ALA A 18 3.49 -34.35 6.23
N GLU A 19 2.47 -33.48 6.28
CA GLU A 19 1.70 -33.18 5.09
C GLU A 19 2.70 -32.82 3.99
N PRO A 20 2.59 -33.42 2.79
CA PRO A 20 3.49 -33.10 1.71
C PRO A 20 3.40 -31.59 1.46
N THR A 21 4.49 -30.87 1.75
CA THR A 21 4.58 -29.44 1.44
C THR A 21 4.22 -29.29 -0.03
N PRO A 22 3.20 -28.47 -0.36
CA PRO A 22 2.79 -28.29 -1.75
C PRO A 22 4.00 -27.85 -2.57
N PRO A 23 4.12 -28.27 -3.83
CA PRO A 23 5.24 -27.90 -4.68
C PRO A 23 5.36 -26.39 -4.71
N VAL A 24 6.50 -25.84 -4.29
CA VAL A 24 6.79 -24.41 -4.28
C VAL A 24 6.83 -23.96 -5.72
N ASP A 25 5.93 -23.05 -6.12
CA ASP A 25 5.94 -22.45 -7.45
C ASP A 25 7.28 -21.70 -7.62
N PRO A 26 8.07 -21.96 -8.67
CA PRO A 26 9.34 -21.27 -8.90
C PRO A 26 9.19 -19.74 -9.06
N ASN A 27 7.99 -19.25 -9.26
CA ASN A 27 7.66 -17.83 -9.31
C ASN A 27 7.16 -17.27 -7.97
N GLU A 28 7.00 -18.10 -6.96
CA GLU A 28 6.57 -17.66 -5.62
C GLU A 28 7.68 -16.87 -4.94
N VAL A 29 7.34 -15.68 -4.46
CA VAL A 29 8.23 -14.81 -3.69
C VAL A 29 7.56 -14.51 -2.35
N ARG A 30 8.26 -14.78 -1.25
CA ARG A 30 7.79 -14.46 0.10
C ARG A 30 8.44 -13.19 0.59
N ILE A 31 7.60 -12.27 1.04
CA ILE A 31 7.99 -10.98 1.63
C ILE A 31 7.27 -10.81 2.95
N THR A 32 7.74 -9.90 3.77
CA THR A 32 7.07 -9.52 5.02
C THR A 32 6.52 -8.11 4.87
N VAL A 33 5.21 -7.92 5.10
CA VAL A 33 4.56 -6.61 5.09
C VAL A 33 3.99 -6.36 6.48
N ASN A 34 4.38 -5.29 7.14
CA ASN A 34 3.95 -4.93 8.49
C ASN A 34 4.04 -6.10 9.50
N GLY A 35 5.05 -6.96 9.35
CA GLY A 35 5.25 -8.13 10.22
C GLY A 35 4.47 -9.39 9.81
N HIS A 36 3.68 -9.34 8.75
CA HIS A 36 2.95 -10.50 8.22
C HIS A 36 3.63 -11.06 6.97
N GLU A 37 3.75 -12.37 6.89
CA GLU A 37 4.28 -13.02 5.68
C GLU A 37 3.23 -12.98 4.57
N VAL A 38 3.67 -12.54 3.40
CA VAL A 38 2.83 -12.39 2.19
C VAL A 38 3.46 -13.16 1.05
N VAL A 39 2.66 -14.01 0.43
CA VAL A 39 3.05 -14.75 -0.78
C VAL A 39 2.69 -13.93 -2.00
N SER A 40 3.67 -13.66 -2.82
CA SER A 40 3.58 -12.83 -4.02
C SER A 40 4.22 -13.55 -5.22
N THR A 41 4.10 -12.98 -6.40
CA THR A 41 4.65 -13.53 -7.63
C THR A 41 5.87 -12.72 -8.07
N LYS A 42 6.87 -13.35 -8.62
CA LYS A 42 8.06 -12.68 -9.16
C LYS A 42 7.68 -11.60 -10.18
N GLY A 43 8.16 -10.37 -9.94
CA GLY A 43 7.86 -9.22 -10.78
C GLY A 43 6.61 -8.43 -10.37
N GLU A 44 5.84 -8.91 -9.41
CA GLU A 44 4.75 -8.14 -8.80
C GLU A 44 5.30 -6.94 -8.02
N LEU A 45 4.56 -5.85 -8.00
CA LEU A 45 4.97 -4.64 -7.30
C LEU A 45 4.61 -4.71 -5.81
N VAL A 46 5.44 -4.12 -4.96
CA VAL A 46 5.21 -4.07 -3.50
C VAL A 46 3.82 -3.53 -3.16
N ILE A 47 3.33 -2.51 -3.87
CA ILE A 47 1.99 -1.94 -3.65
C ILE A 47 0.86 -2.95 -3.88
N ALA A 48 1.01 -3.82 -4.88
CA ALA A 48 0.02 -4.86 -5.18
C ALA A 48 0.10 -6.01 -4.17
N ALA A 49 1.29 -6.40 -3.76
CA ALA A 49 1.52 -7.42 -2.74
C ALA A 49 0.95 -6.98 -1.38
N ALA A 50 1.19 -5.72 -0.97
CA ALA A 50 0.61 -5.15 0.24
C ALA A 50 -0.93 -5.12 0.20
N GLN A 51 -1.50 -4.75 -0.94
CA GLN A 51 -2.96 -4.74 -1.10
C GLN A 51 -3.58 -6.15 -0.99
N LYS A 52 -2.91 -7.19 -1.46
CA LYS A 52 -3.34 -8.59 -1.27
C LYS A 52 -3.32 -9.00 0.21
N ALA A 53 -2.39 -8.46 0.97
CA ALA A 53 -2.30 -8.66 2.42
C ALA A 53 -3.36 -7.90 3.22
N GLY A 54 -4.14 -7.02 2.57
CA GLY A 54 -5.10 -6.15 3.22
C GLY A 54 -4.53 -4.80 3.67
N ASP A 55 -3.24 -4.55 3.40
CA ASP A 55 -2.56 -3.30 3.73
C ASP A 55 -2.74 -2.26 2.61
N TYR A 56 -3.49 -1.21 2.89
CA TYR A 56 -3.67 -0.13 1.95
C TYR A 56 -2.47 0.83 1.97
N ILE A 57 -1.86 1.06 0.81
CA ILE A 57 -0.83 2.08 0.61
C ILE A 57 -1.46 3.25 -0.16
N PRO A 58 -1.38 4.51 0.38
CA PRO A 58 -1.96 5.68 -0.27
C PRO A 58 -1.29 5.97 -1.61
N ARG A 59 -2.07 6.45 -2.58
CA ARG A 59 -1.59 6.62 -3.96
C ARG A 59 -2.47 7.56 -4.76
N PHE A 60 -1.90 8.29 -5.74
CA PHE A 60 -2.63 9.08 -6.72
C PHE A 60 -2.35 8.62 -8.15
N CYS A 61 -1.08 8.43 -8.52
CA CYS A 61 -0.68 8.17 -9.90
C CYS A 61 -0.57 6.67 -10.25
N TYR A 62 -0.85 5.77 -9.32
CA TYR A 62 -0.83 4.33 -9.57
C TYR A 62 -2.25 3.79 -9.82
N HIS A 63 -2.36 2.99 -10.86
CA HIS A 63 -3.55 2.18 -11.14
C HIS A 63 -3.10 0.82 -11.68
N GLU A 64 -3.73 -0.26 -11.23
CA GLU A 64 -3.35 -1.65 -11.57
C GLU A 64 -3.35 -1.96 -13.07
N ARG A 65 -4.19 -1.24 -13.86
CA ARG A 65 -4.32 -1.40 -15.31
C ARG A 65 -3.40 -0.49 -16.11
N MET A 66 -2.56 0.29 -15.48
CA MET A 66 -1.65 1.23 -16.14
C MET A 66 -0.21 0.96 -15.73
N LYS A 67 0.72 1.31 -16.61
CA LYS A 67 2.15 1.26 -16.26
C LYS A 67 2.43 2.25 -15.13
N PRO A 68 3.12 1.83 -14.07
CA PRO A 68 3.51 2.71 -12.98
C PRO A 68 4.40 3.85 -13.47
N VAL A 69 4.17 5.06 -12.98
CA VAL A 69 4.97 6.24 -13.34
C VAL A 69 5.77 6.82 -12.17
N GLY A 70 5.43 6.45 -10.92
CA GLY A 70 6.17 6.83 -9.72
C GLY A 70 6.26 8.33 -9.44
N MET A 71 5.35 9.15 -9.95
CA MET A 71 5.45 10.62 -9.92
C MET A 71 4.94 11.25 -8.64
N CYS A 72 3.80 10.81 -8.11
CA CYS A 72 3.15 11.46 -6.97
C CYS A 72 3.90 11.25 -5.64
N ARG A 73 4.68 10.19 -5.52
CA ARG A 73 5.43 9.81 -4.32
C ARG A 73 4.58 9.52 -3.08
N MET A 74 3.27 9.52 -3.20
CA MET A 74 2.36 9.24 -2.07
C MET A 74 2.51 7.81 -1.54
N CYS A 75 2.92 6.87 -2.38
CA CYS A 75 3.12 5.46 -2.05
C CYS A 75 4.50 5.13 -1.47
N LEU A 76 5.20 6.10 -0.89
CA LEU A 76 6.48 5.86 -0.22
C LEU A 76 6.27 5.00 1.04
N VAL A 77 7.06 3.95 1.14
CA VAL A 77 7.11 3.02 2.28
C VAL A 77 8.57 2.67 2.57
N ASP A 78 8.86 2.22 3.79
CA ASP A 78 10.18 1.68 4.09
C ASP A 78 10.31 0.26 3.57
N ILE A 79 11.36 0.03 2.79
CA ILE A 79 11.68 -1.27 2.23
C ILE A 79 13.09 -1.64 2.65
N ASP A 80 13.24 -2.80 3.30
CA ASP A 80 14.52 -3.41 3.62
C ASP A 80 14.74 -4.66 2.78
N THR A 81 15.85 -4.66 2.05
CA THR A 81 16.33 -5.79 1.26
C THR A 81 17.58 -6.42 1.87
N GLY A 82 17.81 -6.23 3.17
CA GLY A 82 19.00 -6.69 3.90
C GLY A 82 20.15 -5.67 3.99
N ARG A 83 19.91 -4.43 3.53
CA ARG A 83 20.86 -3.31 3.62
C ARG A 83 20.40 -2.19 4.57
N GLY A 84 19.31 -2.44 5.28
CA GLY A 84 18.60 -1.48 6.10
C GLY A 84 17.41 -0.84 5.38
N PRO A 85 16.44 -0.30 6.15
CA PRO A 85 15.22 0.26 5.59
C PRO A 85 15.52 1.54 4.80
N MET A 86 14.90 1.66 3.64
CA MET A 86 14.97 2.82 2.76
C MET A 86 13.58 3.19 2.24
N LEU A 87 13.26 4.49 2.25
CA LEU A 87 12.04 5.00 1.65
C LEU A 87 12.06 4.81 0.13
N GLN A 88 11.13 4.00 -0.38
CA GLN A 88 10.98 3.74 -1.80
C GLN A 88 9.51 3.78 -2.25
N PRO A 89 9.24 4.17 -3.49
CA PRO A 89 7.88 4.18 -4.03
C PRO A 89 7.42 2.75 -4.31
N SER A 90 6.53 2.22 -3.48
CA SER A 90 6.03 0.84 -3.58
C SER A 90 5.41 0.49 -4.94
N CYS A 91 4.93 1.48 -5.68
CA CYS A 91 4.39 1.30 -7.03
C CYS A 91 5.47 1.09 -8.12
N MET A 92 6.75 1.23 -7.79
CA MET A 92 7.88 1.08 -8.74
C MET A 92 8.81 -0.07 -8.37
N VAL A 93 8.70 -0.60 -7.16
CA VAL A 93 9.61 -1.63 -6.65
C VAL A 93 8.98 -3.01 -6.82
N PRO A 94 9.60 -3.92 -7.60
CA PRO A 94 9.17 -5.30 -7.66
C PRO A 94 9.54 -6.03 -6.37
N VAL A 95 8.74 -7.00 -5.98
CA VAL A 95 9.01 -7.85 -4.81
C VAL A 95 10.28 -8.67 -5.02
N ALA A 96 11.04 -8.85 -3.94
CA ALA A 96 12.23 -9.69 -3.90
C ALA A 96 12.18 -10.62 -2.68
N PRO A 97 12.76 -11.83 -2.76
CA PRO A 97 12.75 -12.77 -1.65
C PRO A 97 13.36 -12.19 -0.38
N GLY A 98 12.68 -12.38 0.74
CA GLY A 98 13.14 -11.90 2.05
C GLY A 98 13.02 -10.38 2.27
N MET A 99 12.35 -9.66 1.36
CA MET A 99 12.07 -8.24 1.51
C MET A 99 11.16 -7.99 2.72
N VAL A 100 11.48 -6.98 3.51
CA VAL A 100 10.65 -6.50 4.62
C VAL A 100 10.13 -5.10 4.26
N VAL A 101 8.82 -4.93 4.36
CA VAL A 101 8.12 -3.68 4.02
C VAL A 101 7.38 -3.18 5.24
N ASP A 102 7.63 -1.93 5.62
CA ASP A 102 6.87 -1.22 6.65
C ASP A 102 6.14 -0.04 6.01
N THR A 103 4.82 -0.15 5.94
CA THR A 103 3.94 0.87 5.35
C THR A 103 3.59 1.98 6.33
N GLN A 104 3.86 1.77 7.62
CA GLN A 104 3.46 2.65 8.70
C GLN A 104 4.64 3.22 9.51
N SER A 105 5.85 3.06 9.01
CA SER A 105 7.04 3.60 9.66
C SER A 105 6.92 5.12 9.87
N PRO A 106 7.58 5.68 10.88
CA PRO A 106 7.59 7.13 11.09
C PRO A 106 8.13 7.90 9.89
N ALA A 107 9.04 7.31 9.11
CA ALA A 107 9.58 7.91 7.90
C ALA A 107 8.56 7.92 6.76
N ALA A 108 7.85 6.80 6.55
CA ALA A 108 6.78 6.68 5.55
C ALA A 108 5.64 7.67 5.85
N ARG A 109 5.18 7.73 7.10
CA ARG A 109 4.11 8.66 7.52
C ARG A 109 4.50 10.11 7.28
N ARG A 110 5.69 10.54 7.73
CA ARG A 110 6.16 11.91 7.47
C ARG A 110 6.28 12.24 5.99
N ALA A 111 6.69 11.28 5.18
CA ALA A 111 6.77 11.47 3.73
C ALA A 111 5.37 11.65 3.12
N GLN A 112 4.41 10.83 3.50
CA GLN A 112 3.02 10.91 3.04
C GLN A 112 2.36 12.22 3.48
N GLU A 113 2.51 12.62 4.75
CA GLU A 113 2.05 13.92 5.26
C GLU A 113 2.63 15.08 4.45
N GLY A 114 3.95 15.06 4.18
CA GLY A 114 4.61 16.10 3.40
C GLY A 114 4.12 16.18 1.95
N ILE A 115 3.79 15.05 1.33
CA ILE A 115 3.21 15.05 -0.02
C ILE A 115 1.81 15.65 -0.01
N ILE A 116 0.96 15.28 0.95
CA ILE A 116 -0.37 15.88 1.10
C ILE A 116 -0.26 17.39 1.35
N GLU A 117 0.62 17.82 2.24
CA GLU A 117 0.88 19.24 2.51
C GLU A 117 1.29 20.00 1.24
N LEU A 118 2.19 19.42 0.45
CA LEU A 118 2.61 20.00 -0.83
C LEU A 118 1.44 20.14 -1.82
N LEU A 119 0.60 19.11 -1.93
CA LEU A 119 -0.56 19.14 -2.82
C LEU A 119 -1.62 20.14 -2.36
N LEU A 120 -1.79 20.31 -1.05
CA LEU A 120 -2.75 21.24 -0.47
C LEU A 120 -2.26 22.69 -0.43
N ALA A 121 -0.94 22.95 -0.54
CA ALA A 121 -0.35 24.28 -0.39
C ALA A 121 -1.04 25.34 -1.27
N ASN A 122 -1.28 25.04 -2.54
CA ASN A 122 -1.98 25.93 -3.47
C ASN A 122 -3.38 25.44 -3.89
N HIS A 123 -3.86 24.37 -3.25
CA HIS A 123 -5.18 23.86 -3.55
C HIS A 123 -6.26 24.81 -3.01
N PRO A 124 -7.28 25.19 -3.79
CA PRO A 124 -8.32 26.11 -3.33
C PRO A 124 -9.17 25.47 -2.22
N LEU A 125 -9.68 26.30 -1.31
CA LEU A 125 -10.54 25.87 -0.19
C LEU A 125 -12.03 25.85 -0.60
N ASP A 126 -12.31 25.33 -1.77
CA ASP A 126 -13.64 25.39 -2.42
C ASP A 126 -14.41 24.06 -2.34
N CYS A 127 -14.02 23.16 -1.42
CA CYS A 127 -14.69 21.85 -1.28
C CYS A 127 -16.23 21.90 -1.23
N PRO A 128 -16.87 22.86 -0.53
CA PRO A 128 -18.33 22.94 -0.47
C PRO A 128 -19.01 23.27 -1.79
N VAL A 129 -18.28 23.87 -2.75
CA VAL A 129 -18.78 24.28 -4.07
C VAL A 129 -18.04 23.56 -5.21
N CYS A 130 -17.19 22.61 -4.87
CA CYS A 130 -16.40 21.84 -5.83
C CYS A 130 -17.21 20.62 -6.32
N ASP A 131 -17.32 20.45 -7.63
CA ASP A 131 -18.02 19.30 -8.23
C ASP A 131 -17.44 17.94 -7.83
N LYS A 132 -16.16 17.92 -7.42
CA LYS A 132 -15.47 16.71 -6.95
C LYS A 132 -15.62 16.49 -5.43
N GLY A 133 -16.25 17.41 -4.71
CA GLY A 133 -16.47 17.28 -3.26
C GLY A 133 -17.24 16.01 -2.90
N GLY A 134 -16.76 15.27 -1.89
CA GLY A 134 -17.37 14.01 -1.44
C GLY A 134 -16.93 12.75 -2.17
N GLU A 135 -16.30 12.88 -3.34
CA GLU A 135 -15.68 11.75 -4.08
C GLU A 135 -14.25 12.09 -4.56
N CYS A 136 -13.58 12.97 -3.82
CA CYS A 136 -12.26 13.49 -4.17
C CYS A 136 -11.15 12.67 -3.51
N PRO A 137 -10.29 11.98 -4.29
CA PRO A 137 -9.17 11.22 -3.73
C PRO A 137 -8.21 12.07 -2.90
N LEU A 138 -8.02 13.36 -3.23
CA LEU A 138 -7.19 14.26 -2.43
C LEU A 138 -7.81 14.52 -1.05
N GLN A 139 -9.12 14.71 -1.00
CA GLN A 139 -9.86 14.90 0.25
C GLN A 139 -9.75 13.66 1.14
N ASP A 140 -9.99 12.46 0.59
CA ASP A 140 -9.91 11.19 1.31
C ASP A 140 -8.49 10.93 1.84
N GLN A 141 -7.47 11.17 1.01
CA GLN A 141 -6.07 11.02 1.40
C GLN A 141 -5.64 12.07 2.44
N ALA A 142 -6.16 13.29 2.34
CA ALA A 142 -5.86 14.34 3.30
C ALA A 142 -6.42 14.01 4.71
N PHE A 143 -7.61 13.45 4.78
CA PHE A 143 -8.20 13.02 6.06
C PHE A 143 -7.50 11.81 6.66
N SER A 144 -7.06 10.87 5.85
CA SER A 144 -6.47 9.61 6.34
C SER A 144 -4.96 9.67 6.57
N HIS A 145 -4.23 10.49 5.81
CA HIS A 145 -2.76 10.51 5.79
C HIS A 145 -2.15 11.91 5.84
N GLY A 146 -2.98 12.96 5.83
CA GLY A 146 -2.50 14.33 5.89
C GLY A 146 -2.25 14.82 7.31
N PRO A 147 -1.53 15.95 7.47
CA PRO A 147 -1.42 16.64 8.74
C PRO A 147 -2.80 17.21 9.15
N GLY A 148 -3.08 17.21 10.46
CA GLY A 148 -4.35 17.76 10.99
C GLY A 148 -4.48 19.27 10.83
N GLU A 149 -3.36 19.98 10.68
CA GLU A 149 -3.31 21.43 10.57
C GLU A 149 -2.40 21.87 9.43
N SER A 150 -2.76 22.96 8.76
CA SER A 150 -1.93 23.55 7.70
C SER A 150 -0.89 24.49 8.30
N ARG A 151 0.36 24.34 7.89
CA ARG A 151 1.45 25.30 8.18
C ARG A 151 1.58 26.41 7.12
N TYR A 152 0.80 26.34 6.05
CA TYR A 152 0.84 27.29 4.96
C TYR A 152 0.14 28.57 5.36
N VAL A 153 0.89 29.68 5.40
CA VAL A 153 0.43 31.00 5.84
C VAL A 153 0.34 32.02 4.71
N GLU A 154 0.86 31.68 3.53
CA GLU A 154 0.82 32.54 2.37
C GLU A 154 -0.52 32.46 1.64
N GLU A 155 -0.82 33.47 0.83
CA GLU A 155 -1.98 33.43 -0.03
C GLU A 155 -1.85 32.34 -1.08
N LYS A 156 -2.89 31.51 -1.19
CA LYS A 156 -2.93 30.43 -2.17
C LYS A 156 -3.02 31.02 -3.58
N ARG A 157 -2.36 30.35 -4.52
CA ARG A 157 -2.40 30.76 -5.93
C ARG A 157 -3.83 30.75 -6.44
N HIS A 158 -4.28 31.89 -6.92
CA HIS A 158 -5.59 32.08 -7.51
C HIS A 158 -5.45 32.37 -8.99
N TYR A 159 -6.29 31.77 -9.82
CA TYR A 159 -6.34 32.04 -11.26
C TYR A 159 -7.67 32.68 -11.60
N GLU A 160 -7.64 33.87 -12.17
CA GLU A 160 -8.81 34.51 -12.76
C GLU A 160 -9.21 33.75 -14.04
N LYS A 161 -9.98 32.72 -13.89
CA LYS A 161 -10.57 32.02 -15.04
C LYS A 161 -12.07 32.18 -14.98
N PRO A 162 -12.76 32.37 -16.13
CA PRO A 162 -14.19 32.23 -16.16
C PRO A 162 -14.51 30.76 -15.76
N ILE A 163 -15.00 30.58 -14.55
CA ILE A 163 -15.28 29.27 -13.99
C ILE A 163 -16.51 28.63 -14.64
N PRO A 164 -17.65 29.33 -14.87
CA PRO A 164 -18.77 28.72 -15.53
C PRO A 164 -18.51 28.60 -17.05
N ILE A 165 -18.57 27.38 -17.54
CA ILE A 165 -18.61 27.10 -19.00
C ILE A 165 -20.01 27.37 -19.53
N SER A 166 -21.03 27.16 -18.70
CA SER A 166 -22.43 27.46 -18.94
C SER A 166 -23.17 27.57 -17.60
N ASP A 167 -24.44 27.92 -17.62
CA ASP A 167 -25.28 27.97 -16.40
C ASP A 167 -25.42 26.60 -15.70
N LEU A 168 -25.01 25.53 -16.35
CA LEU A 168 -25.11 24.15 -15.85
C LEU A 168 -23.75 23.47 -15.61
N VAL A 169 -22.66 24.09 -16.03
CA VAL A 169 -21.31 23.51 -15.93
C VAL A 169 -20.37 24.54 -15.30
N TYR A 170 -19.90 24.17 -14.10
CA TYR A 170 -18.99 24.98 -13.27
C TYR A 170 -17.54 24.53 -13.46
#